data_5dbf6f1f706bc88d9ee8ef1f0ff7426b
#
_entry.id   5dbf6f1f706bc88d9ee8ef1f0ff7426b
#
_cell.length_a   1.000
_cell.length_b   1.000
_cell.length_c   1.000
_cell.angle_alpha   90.00
_cell.angle_beta   90.00
_cell.angle_gamma   90.00
#
_symmetry.space_group_name_H-M   'P 1'
#
loop_
_entity.id
_entity.type
_entity.pdbx_description
1 polymer ?
#
loop_
_entity_poly.entity_id
_entity_poly.type
_entity_poly.pdbx_seq_one_letter_code
_entity_poly.pdbx_strand_id
1 'polypeptide(L)'
;MRAVVYQGPYEVAVEDVDEPEIEHPNDVVVDITTSCICGSDLHMYEGRTAAEEGIVFGHENMGIVSEVGEAVSTLEEGDRVVMPFNVSCGFCQNCEEGFTGFCTNVNPGFAGGAYGYVAMGPYPGGQAEKLRVPYADHNALKLPEGREHEDAFSLLADIFPTGWHGTELADLQPGESVAIFGAGPVGLMAAYSAKIKGAAEIYVVDQVPSRLELAEEHCDAHAIDFSE
;
A
#
# COMPACT_ATOMS: atom_id res chain seq x y z
N MET A 1 16.67 -8.13 13.16
CA MET A 1 15.35 -7.51 13.45
C MET A 1 14.24 -8.56 13.44
N ARG A 2 13.10 -8.29 14.09
CA ARG A 2 11.95 -9.19 14.03
C ARG A 2 11.09 -8.88 12.80
N ALA A 3 10.54 -9.92 12.18
CA ALA A 3 9.64 -9.79 11.04
C ALA A 3 8.57 -10.90 11.05
N VAL A 4 7.43 -10.64 10.38
CA VAL A 4 6.40 -11.65 10.12
C VAL A 4 6.79 -12.44 8.88
N VAL A 5 7.14 -13.70 9.06
CA VAL A 5 7.67 -14.59 8.02
C VAL A 5 6.66 -15.68 7.69
N TYR A 6 6.39 -15.87 6.40
CA TYR A 6 5.51 -16.94 5.92
C TYR A 6 6.18 -18.31 6.06
N GLN A 7 5.46 -19.27 6.64
CA GLN A 7 5.95 -20.64 6.88
C GLN A 7 5.23 -21.69 6.01
N GLY A 8 4.16 -21.27 5.34
CA GLY A 8 3.31 -22.14 4.56
C GLY A 8 1.83 -21.75 4.70
N PRO A 9 0.90 -22.40 3.96
CA PRO A 9 -0.52 -22.09 4.04
C PRO A 9 -1.06 -22.16 5.47
N TYR A 10 -1.69 -21.07 5.90
CA TYR A 10 -2.24 -20.87 7.25
C TYR A 10 -1.20 -20.81 8.37
N GLU A 11 0.08 -20.57 8.02
CA GLU A 11 1.15 -20.50 9.01
C GLU A 11 2.07 -19.31 8.75
N VAL A 12 2.24 -18.46 9.77
CA VAL A 12 3.23 -17.38 9.83
C VAL A 12 3.90 -17.40 11.19
N ALA A 13 5.15 -16.98 11.25
CA ALA A 13 5.90 -16.84 12.50
C ALA A 13 6.55 -15.46 12.59
N VAL A 14 6.78 -15.01 13.82
CA VAL A 14 7.68 -13.87 14.05
C VAL A 14 9.08 -14.43 14.24
N GLU A 15 9.97 -14.07 13.33
CA GLU A 15 11.35 -14.58 13.31
C GLU A 15 12.36 -13.44 13.34
N ASP A 16 13.58 -13.76 13.76
CA ASP A 16 14.72 -12.88 13.62
C ASP A 16 15.30 -13.03 12.21
N VAL A 17 15.31 -11.93 11.47
CA VAL A 17 15.88 -11.80 10.13
C VAL A 17 16.97 -10.74 10.11
N ASP A 18 17.83 -10.75 9.09
CA ASP A 18 18.86 -9.72 8.91
C ASP A 18 18.20 -8.32 8.80
N GLU A 19 18.85 -7.31 9.35
CA GLU A 19 18.42 -5.92 9.17
C GLU A 19 18.73 -5.46 7.75
N PRO A 20 17.84 -4.65 7.14
CA PRO A 20 18.11 -4.08 5.84
C PRO A 20 19.24 -3.02 5.95
N GLU A 21 20.05 -2.93 4.89
CA GLU A 21 21.12 -1.94 4.73
C GLU A 21 20.88 -1.09 3.49
N ILE A 22 21.54 0.07 3.38
CA ILE A 22 21.60 0.87 2.16
C ILE A 22 22.37 0.06 1.11
N GLU A 23 21.68 -0.35 0.02
CA GLU A 23 22.28 -1.08 -1.10
C GLU A 23 22.60 -0.16 -2.29
N HIS A 24 21.91 0.98 -2.38
CA HIS A 24 22.07 1.96 -3.45
C HIS A 24 22.07 3.38 -2.86
N PRO A 25 22.82 4.34 -3.44
CA PRO A 25 22.86 5.72 -2.94
C PRO A 25 21.50 6.42 -2.84
N ASN A 26 20.50 5.97 -3.58
CA ASN A 26 19.13 6.52 -3.56
C ASN A 26 18.18 5.80 -2.60
N ASP A 27 18.69 4.91 -1.75
CA ASP A 27 17.87 4.18 -0.77
C ASP A 27 17.78 4.93 0.56
N VAL A 28 16.75 4.64 1.33
CA VAL A 28 16.69 4.91 2.77
C VAL A 28 16.36 3.63 3.53
N VAL A 29 16.69 3.58 4.82
CA VAL A 29 16.12 2.62 5.77
C VAL A 29 15.11 3.33 6.64
N VAL A 30 13.97 2.70 6.85
CA VAL A 30 12.85 3.23 7.63
C VAL A 30 12.58 2.31 8.82
N ASP A 31 12.55 2.86 10.03
CA ASP A 31 12.04 2.19 11.22
C ASP A 31 10.51 2.18 11.13
N ILE A 32 9.91 1.01 10.99
CA ILE A 32 8.47 0.86 10.77
C ILE A 32 7.70 1.17 12.07
N THR A 33 6.76 2.10 12.00
CA THR A 33 5.86 2.45 13.11
C THR A 33 4.49 1.82 12.95
N THR A 34 4.04 1.67 11.70
CA THR A 34 2.73 1.09 11.36
C THR A 34 2.84 0.30 10.07
N SER A 35 2.28 -0.90 10.07
CA SER A 35 2.08 -1.73 8.88
C SER A 35 0.70 -2.36 8.94
N CYS A 36 -0.05 -2.32 7.83
CA CYS A 36 -1.38 -2.90 7.76
C CYS A 36 -1.34 -4.35 7.26
N ILE A 37 -2.43 -5.07 7.47
CA ILE A 37 -2.69 -6.38 6.87
C ILE A 37 -3.71 -6.18 5.76
N CYS A 38 -3.30 -6.41 4.53
CA CYS A 38 -4.15 -6.33 3.35
C CYS A 38 -4.85 -7.66 3.05
N GLY A 39 -5.93 -7.61 2.27
CA GLY A 39 -6.57 -8.82 1.75
C GLY A 39 -5.65 -9.68 0.90
N SER A 40 -4.67 -9.09 0.23
CA SER A 40 -3.65 -9.82 -0.55
C SER A 40 -2.66 -10.59 0.32
N ASP A 41 -2.31 -10.11 1.52
CA ASP A 41 -1.55 -10.90 2.50
C ASP A 41 -2.34 -12.14 2.93
N LEU A 42 -3.66 -11.99 3.13
CA LEU A 42 -4.53 -13.12 3.46
C LEU A 42 -4.61 -14.14 2.31
N HIS A 43 -4.58 -13.69 1.04
CA HIS A 43 -4.55 -14.60 -0.10
C HIS A 43 -3.27 -15.43 -0.15
N MET A 44 -2.12 -14.84 0.16
CA MET A 44 -0.85 -15.57 0.30
C MET A 44 -0.89 -16.51 1.52
N TYR A 45 -1.35 -16.02 2.68
CA TYR A 45 -1.50 -16.80 3.90
C TYR A 45 -2.37 -18.06 3.69
N GLU A 46 -3.48 -17.93 2.95
CA GLU A 46 -4.37 -19.04 2.64
C GLU A 46 -3.88 -19.96 1.50
N GLY A 47 -2.75 -19.63 0.87
CA GLY A 47 -2.22 -20.37 -0.26
C GLY A 47 -3.01 -20.20 -1.57
N ARG A 48 -3.84 -19.15 -1.66
CA ARG A 48 -4.61 -18.82 -2.90
C ARG A 48 -3.79 -18.09 -3.94
N THR A 49 -2.73 -17.40 -3.52
CA THR A 49 -1.73 -16.78 -4.41
C THR A 49 -0.34 -17.26 -4.04
N ALA A 50 0.60 -17.16 -4.99
CA ALA A 50 1.96 -17.64 -4.79
C ALA A 50 2.64 -16.90 -3.63
N ALA A 51 3.19 -17.68 -2.71
CA ALA A 51 4.10 -17.24 -1.66
C ALA A 51 5.15 -18.34 -1.46
N GLU A 52 6.35 -17.96 -1.07
CA GLU A 52 7.45 -18.86 -0.77
C GLU A 52 7.75 -18.82 0.74
N GLU A 53 8.04 -19.99 1.33
CA GLU A 53 8.46 -20.06 2.73
C GLU A 53 9.70 -19.17 2.94
N GLY A 54 9.68 -18.39 4.01
CA GLY A 54 10.75 -17.44 4.33
C GLY A 54 10.51 -16.02 3.83
N ILE A 55 9.46 -15.74 3.02
CA ILE A 55 9.16 -14.37 2.61
C ILE A 55 8.63 -13.57 3.81
N VAL A 56 9.11 -12.32 3.95
CA VAL A 56 8.57 -11.35 4.90
C VAL A 56 7.34 -10.68 4.30
N PHE A 57 6.23 -10.70 5.01
CA PHE A 57 4.97 -10.08 4.58
C PHE A 57 4.95 -8.56 4.78
N GLY A 58 3.98 -7.91 4.14
CA GLY A 58 3.60 -6.53 4.36
C GLY A 58 4.04 -5.56 3.27
N HIS A 59 3.06 -4.88 2.70
CA HIS A 59 3.27 -3.90 1.63
C HIS A 59 2.58 -2.56 1.91
N GLU A 60 1.90 -2.41 3.03
CA GLU A 60 1.28 -1.17 3.49
C GLU A 60 2.07 -0.63 4.69
N ASN A 61 3.12 0.14 4.40
CA ASN A 61 4.14 0.47 5.40
C ASN A 61 4.28 1.98 5.61
N MET A 62 4.47 2.35 6.87
CA MET A 62 4.75 3.71 7.30
C MET A 62 5.78 3.70 8.42
N GLY A 63 6.61 4.73 8.52
CA GLY A 63 7.61 4.80 9.57
C GLY A 63 8.44 6.07 9.58
N ILE A 64 9.59 5.99 10.23
CA ILE A 64 10.54 7.09 10.40
C ILE A 64 11.84 6.73 9.69
N VAL A 65 12.36 7.62 8.86
CA VAL A 65 13.65 7.43 8.20
C VAL A 65 14.76 7.35 9.25
N SER A 66 15.50 6.24 9.26
CA SER A 66 16.63 6.00 10.20
C SER A 66 17.99 6.05 9.54
N GLU A 67 18.08 5.78 8.23
CA GLU A 67 19.32 5.91 7.47
C GLU A 67 19.03 6.48 6.08
N VAL A 68 19.95 7.29 5.55
CA VAL A 68 19.76 8.00 4.27
C VAL A 68 20.96 7.75 3.37
N GLY A 69 20.73 7.28 2.15
CA GLY A 69 21.75 7.12 1.12
C GLY A 69 22.26 8.46 0.59
N GLU A 70 23.51 8.50 0.17
CA GLU A 70 24.23 9.74 -0.17
C GLU A 70 23.64 10.55 -1.35
N ALA A 71 22.79 9.94 -2.18
CA ALA A 71 22.16 10.59 -3.34
C ALA A 71 20.68 10.94 -3.09
N VAL A 72 20.13 10.63 -1.91
CA VAL A 72 18.79 11.06 -1.52
C VAL A 72 18.81 12.56 -1.24
N SER A 73 17.80 13.28 -1.74
CA SER A 73 17.76 14.74 -1.73
C SER A 73 16.54 15.35 -1.06
N THR A 74 15.46 14.61 -0.93
CA THR A 74 14.17 15.12 -0.40
C THR A 74 13.87 14.66 1.02
N LEU A 75 14.63 13.68 1.53
CA LEU A 75 14.42 13.07 2.84
C LEU A 75 15.66 13.23 3.72
N GLU A 76 15.44 13.28 5.02
CA GLU A 76 16.46 13.28 6.06
C GLU A 76 16.09 12.32 7.20
N GLU A 77 17.09 11.94 8.01
CA GLU A 77 16.83 11.13 9.22
C GLU A 77 15.84 11.82 10.13
N GLY A 78 14.87 11.06 10.62
CA GLY A 78 13.76 11.56 11.45
C GLY A 78 12.50 11.93 10.67
N ASP A 79 12.55 11.99 9.35
CA ASP A 79 11.37 12.22 8.53
C ASP A 79 10.35 11.09 8.66
N ARG A 80 9.10 11.48 8.84
CA ARG A 80 7.97 10.55 8.83
C ARG A 80 7.52 10.31 7.40
N VAL A 81 7.44 9.05 6.99
CA VAL A 81 7.14 8.67 5.61
C VAL A 81 6.13 7.54 5.53
N VAL A 82 5.35 7.54 4.44
CA VAL A 82 4.54 6.40 4.01
C VAL A 82 5.05 5.94 2.64
N MET A 83 5.16 4.63 2.44
CA MET A 83 5.64 4.03 1.21
C MET A 83 4.48 3.41 0.44
N PRO A 84 4.36 3.62 -0.90
CA PRO A 84 3.41 2.90 -1.72
C PRO A 84 3.75 1.40 -1.71
N PHE A 85 2.74 0.54 -1.89
CA PHE A 85 2.97 -0.91 -1.96
C PHE A 85 3.91 -1.31 -3.08
N ASN A 86 3.89 -0.58 -4.21
CA ASN A 86 4.73 -0.83 -5.37
C ASN A 86 6.06 -0.10 -5.29
N VAL A 87 7.10 -0.74 -5.83
CA VAL A 87 8.44 -0.15 -6.00
C VAL A 87 8.62 0.27 -7.44
N SER A 88 9.13 1.48 -7.66
CA SER A 88 9.42 2.03 -8.99
C SER A 88 10.65 2.94 -8.97
N CYS A 89 11.31 3.11 -10.11
CA CYS A 89 12.55 3.89 -10.16
C CYS A 89 12.33 5.41 -10.34
N GLY A 90 11.17 5.82 -10.85
CA GLY A 90 10.84 7.22 -11.07
C GLY A 90 11.36 7.83 -12.39
N PHE A 91 12.23 7.15 -13.14
CA PHE A 91 12.92 7.72 -14.30
C PHE A 91 12.94 6.84 -15.57
N CYS A 92 12.39 5.64 -15.56
CA CYS A 92 12.20 4.89 -16.82
C CYS A 92 10.99 5.45 -17.59
N GLN A 93 10.89 5.13 -18.87
CA GLN A 93 9.81 5.62 -19.71
C GLN A 93 8.44 5.40 -19.09
N ASN A 94 8.16 4.19 -18.57
CA ASN A 94 6.88 3.91 -17.94
C ASN A 94 6.63 4.78 -16.70
N CYS A 95 7.66 5.04 -15.88
CA CYS A 95 7.52 5.92 -14.71
C CYS A 95 7.28 7.37 -15.12
N GLU A 96 8.00 7.88 -16.15
CA GLU A 96 7.82 9.24 -16.66
C GLU A 96 6.43 9.45 -17.28
N GLU A 97 5.84 8.39 -17.85
CA GLU A 97 4.47 8.38 -18.38
C GLU A 97 3.39 8.13 -17.31
N GLY A 98 3.78 7.95 -16.03
CA GLY A 98 2.86 7.70 -14.91
C GLY A 98 2.49 6.23 -14.66
N PHE A 99 3.02 5.29 -15.46
CA PHE A 99 2.80 3.85 -15.32
C PHE A 99 3.80 3.21 -14.34
N THR A 100 3.88 3.73 -13.11
CA THR A 100 4.87 3.31 -12.11
C THR A 100 4.75 1.84 -11.72
N GLY A 101 3.54 1.28 -11.69
CA GLY A 101 3.28 -0.14 -11.46
C GLY A 101 3.86 -1.08 -12.54
N PHE A 102 4.30 -0.52 -13.68
CA PHE A 102 4.95 -1.24 -14.77
C PHE A 102 6.41 -0.79 -14.97
N CYS A 103 7.07 -0.36 -13.90
CA CYS A 103 8.48 0.03 -13.93
C CYS A 103 9.35 -1.10 -14.50
N THR A 104 10.25 -0.76 -15.45
CA THR A 104 11.10 -1.74 -16.14
C THR A 104 12.46 -1.95 -15.47
N ASN A 105 12.80 -1.17 -14.44
CA ASN A 105 14.12 -1.19 -13.83
C ASN A 105 14.20 -1.93 -12.49
N VAL A 106 13.06 -2.18 -11.84
CA VAL A 106 13.03 -2.68 -10.45
C VAL A 106 12.87 -4.18 -10.33
N ASN A 107 12.54 -4.88 -11.43
CA ASN A 107 12.32 -6.32 -11.42
C ASN A 107 12.90 -6.93 -12.69
N PRO A 108 14.06 -7.61 -12.61
CA PRO A 108 14.72 -8.18 -13.79
C PRO A 108 13.82 -9.20 -14.50
N GLY A 109 13.54 -8.94 -15.78
CA GLY A 109 12.77 -9.84 -16.64
C GLY A 109 11.24 -9.75 -16.49
N PHE A 110 10.74 -8.88 -15.61
CA PHE A 110 9.33 -8.61 -15.43
C PHE A 110 9.09 -7.12 -15.12
N ALA A 111 7.95 -6.57 -15.49
CA ALA A 111 7.61 -5.18 -15.19
C ALA A 111 6.95 -5.07 -13.81
N GLY A 112 7.34 -4.01 -13.07
CA GLY A 112 6.80 -3.69 -11.77
C GLY A 112 7.52 -4.39 -10.61
N GLY A 113 7.55 -3.73 -9.46
CA GLY A 113 8.07 -4.24 -8.19
C GLY A 113 7.09 -3.97 -7.05
N ALA A 114 7.10 -4.79 -6.01
CA ALA A 114 6.31 -4.57 -4.81
C ALA A 114 6.96 -5.26 -3.59
N TYR A 115 6.72 -4.70 -2.42
CA TYR A 115 7.18 -5.28 -1.16
C TYR A 115 6.40 -6.56 -0.83
N GLY A 116 7.08 -7.57 -0.34
CA GLY A 116 6.46 -8.79 0.20
C GLY A 116 5.83 -9.75 -0.82
N TYR A 117 6.17 -9.64 -2.12
CA TYR A 117 5.66 -10.52 -3.18
C TYR A 117 6.78 -11.24 -3.91
N VAL A 118 6.71 -12.58 -4.02
CA VAL A 118 7.76 -13.43 -4.63
C VAL A 118 8.06 -13.12 -6.11
N ALA A 119 7.06 -12.69 -6.87
CA ALA A 119 7.22 -12.41 -8.30
C ALA A 119 7.43 -10.92 -8.62
N MET A 120 7.48 -10.05 -7.60
CA MET A 120 7.51 -8.61 -7.75
C MET A 120 8.87 -7.97 -7.38
N GLY A 121 9.95 -8.72 -7.61
CA GLY A 121 11.32 -8.27 -7.33
C GLY A 121 11.83 -8.63 -5.94
N PRO A 122 13.10 -8.32 -5.63
CA PRO A 122 13.76 -8.71 -4.39
C PRO A 122 13.47 -7.72 -3.24
N TYR A 123 12.21 -7.48 -2.95
CA TYR A 123 11.79 -6.51 -1.94
C TYR A 123 11.06 -7.21 -0.79
N PRO A 124 11.73 -7.47 0.35
CA PRO A 124 11.07 -7.97 1.54
C PRO A 124 9.92 -7.04 1.97
N GLY A 125 8.91 -7.60 2.61
CA GLY A 125 7.80 -6.83 3.15
C GLY A 125 8.15 -6.07 4.43
N GLY A 126 7.32 -5.12 4.79
CA GLY A 126 7.51 -4.25 5.95
C GLY A 126 6.64 -4.59 7.16
N GLN A 127 6.05 -5.79 7.25
CA GLN A 127 5.59 -6.33 8.54
C GLN A 127 6.82 -6.79 9.35
N ALA A 128 7.73 -5.85 9.58
CA ALA A 128 9.04 -5.99 10.18
C ALA A 128 9.38 -4.73 10.99
N GLU A 129 10.47 -4.74 11.76
CA GLU A 129 10.90 -3.57 12.51
C GLU A 129 11.52 -2.49 11.62
N LYS A 130 12.14 -2.88 10.49
CA LYS A 130 12.74 -1.95 9.52
C LYS A 130 12.46 -2.38 8.08
N LEU A 131 12.52 -1.41 7.17
CA LEU A 131 12.34 -1.62 5.73
C LEU A 131 13.33 -0.77 4.94
N ARG A 132 14.02 -1.37 3.95
CA ARG A 132 14.74 -0.62 2.93
C ARG A 132 13.78 -0.10 1.86
N VAL A 133 13.86 1.17 1.56
CA VAL A 133 13.07 1.84 0.54
C VAL A 133 13.97 2.22 -0.63
N PRO A 134 13.94 1.49 -1.76
CA PRO A 134 14.71 1.82 -2.95
C PRO A 134 14.17 3.08 -3.61
N TYR A 135 15.07 3.87 -4.24
CA TYR A 135 14.70 5.12 -4.92
C TYR A 135 13.79 6.02 -4.06
N ALA A 136 14.24 6.30 -2.84
CA ALA A 136 13.41 6.84 -1.77
C ALA A 136 12.78 8.20 -2.09
N ASP A 137 13.48 9.09 -2.81
CA ASP A 137 12.91 10.36 -3.29
C ASP A 137 11.66 10.18 -4.15
N HIS A 138 11.46 8.99 -4.73
CA HIS A 138 10.28 8.65 -5.53
C HIS A 138 9.28 7.75 -4.79
N ASN A 139 9.77 6.83 -3.95
CA ASN A 139 8.95 5.80 -3.30
C ASN A 139 8.62 6.11 -1.82
N ALA A 140 8.92 7.28 -1.31
CA ALA A 140 8.52 7.69 0.03
C ALA A 140 7.83 9.06 0.00
N LEU A 141 6.61 9.11 0.50
CA LEU A 141 5.89 10.35 0.70
C LEU A 141 6.15 10.88 2.12
N LYS A 142 6.80 12.04 2.20
CA LYS A 142 7.01 12.73 3.47
C LYS A 142 5.68 13.21 4.05
N LEU A 143 5.42 12.86 5.30
CA LEU A 143 4.22 13.22 6.05
C LEU A 143 4.50 14.37 7.01
N PRO A 144 3.46 15.05 7.53
CA PRO A 144 3.61 16.00 8.61
C PRO A 144 4.30 15.37 9.82
N GLU A 145 5.10 16.19 10.53
CA GLU A 145 5.77 15.77 11.76
C GLU A 145 4.77 15.33 12.84
N GLY A 146 5.25 14.50 13.77
CA GLY A 146 4.47 14.00 14.89
C GLY A 146 3.85 12.62 14.62
N ARG A 147 2.92 12.21 15.49
CA ARG A 147 2.24 10.91 15.42
C ARG A 147 0.73 11.03 15.23
N GLU A 148 0.24 12.22 14.99
CA GLU A 148 -1.19 12.44 14.76
C GLU A 148 -1.63 11.75 13.48
N HIS A 149 -2.84 11.21 13.48
CA HIS A 149 -3.46 10.55 12.31
C HIS A 149 -2.67 9.38 11.73
N GLU A 150 -1.93 8.64 12.55
CA GLU A 150 -1.10 7.52 12.12
C GLU A 150 -1.92 6.47 11.37
N ASP A 151 -3.06 6.08 11.94
CA ASP A 151 -3.98 5.10 11.34
C ASP A 151 -4.53 5.55 9.99
N ALA A 152 -4.81 6.85 9.84
CA ALA A 152 -5.31 7.41 8.57
C ALA A 152 -4.21 7.50 7.52
N PHE A 153 -3.01 7.91 7.90
CA PHE A 153 -1.89 8.01 6.96
C PHE A 153 -1.40 6.64 6.47
N SER A 154 -1.51 5.58 7.27
CA SER A 154 -1.14 4.23 6.83
C SER A 154 -1.95 3.75 5.63
N LEU A 155 -3.22 4.21 5.49
CA LEU A 155 -4.08 3.87 4.36
C LEU A 155 -3.58 4.44 3.03
N LEU A 156 -2.68 5.44 3.05
CA LEU A 156 -2.06 6.02 1.86
C LEU A 156 -1.06 5.06 1.19
N ALA A 157 -0.63 4.01 1.88
CA ALA A 157 0.32 3.05 1.33
C ALA A 157 -0.28 2.21 0.18
N ASP A 158 -1.55 1.80 0.28
CA ASP A 158 -2.20 0.96 -0.74
C ASP A 158 -3.69 1.28 -0.92
N ILE A 159 -4.53 1.03 0.10
CA ILE A 159 -5.98 0.92 -0.13
C ILE A 159 -6.61 2.23 -0.56
N PHE A 160 -6.13 3.39 -0.10
CA PHE A 160 -6.63 4.69 -0.56
C PHE A 160 -6.24 4.97 -2.02
N PRO A 161 -4.94 4.92 -2.43
CA PRO A 161 -4.58 5.11 -3.84
C PRO A 161 -5.17 4.03 -4.75
N THR A 162 -5.36 2.80 -4.29
CA THR A 162 -6.06 1.74 -5.03
C THR A 162 -7.54 2.09 -5.27
N GLY A 163 -8.25 2.56 -4.24
CA GLY A 163 -9.62 3.05 -4.37
C GLY A 163 -9.71 4.28 -5.29
N TRP A 164 -8.80 5.22 -5.15
CA TRP A 164 -8.68 6.38 -6.04
C TRP A 164 -8.47 5.98 -7.49
N HIS A 165 -7.50 5.09 -7.75
CA HIS A 165 -7.22 4.59 -9.10
C HIS A 165 -8.43 3.87 -9.71
N GLY A 166 -9.21 3.14 -8.91
CA GLY A 166 -10.47 2.56 -9.36
C GLY A 166 -11.44 3.60 -9.91
N THR A 167 -11.54 4.76 -9.27
CA THR A 167 -12.38 5.86 -9.77
C THR A 167 -11.80 6.57 -11.00
N GLU A 168 -10.46 6.59 -11.16
CA GLU A 168 -9.80 7.05 -12.38
C GLU A 168 -10.10 6.12 -13.56
N LEU A 169 -9.97 4.80 -13.35
CA LEU A 169 -10.27 3.79 -14.39
C LEU A 169 -11.75 3.82 -14.83
N ALA A 170 -12.65 4.19 -13.93
CA ALA A 170 -14.06 4.40 -14.23
C ALA A 170 -14.34 5.73 -14.94
N ASP A 171 -13.33 6.58 -15.11
CA ASP A 171 -13.45 7.96 -15.64
C ASP A 171 -14.53 8.79 -14.93
N LEU A 172 -14.64 8.61 -13.59
CA LEU A 172 -15.68 9.26 -12.79
C LEU A 172 -15.51 10.77 -12.80
N GLN A 173 -16.56 11.49 -13.27
CA GLN A 173 -16.62 12.94 -13.34
C GLN A 173 -17.46 13.53 -12.19
N PRO A 174 -17.18 14.77 -11.76
CA PRO A 174 -18.03 15.46 -10.79
C PRO A 174 -19.51 15.53 -11.25
N GLY A 175 -20.43 15.21 -10.34
CA GLY A 175 -21.86 15.22 -10.61
C GLY A 175 -22.41 13.90 -11.17
N GLU A 176 -21.58 12.92 -11.42
CA GLU A 176 -22.03 11.58 -11.82
C GLU A 176 -22.40 10.70 -10.63
N SER A 177 -23.13 9.63 -10.89
CA SER A 177 -23.46 8.60 -9.91
C SER A 177 -22.56 7.40 -10.09
N VAL A 178 -22.15 6.76 -8.99
CA VAL A 178 -21.29 5.58 -9.00
C VAL A 178 -21.85 4.47 -8.11
N ALA A 179 -21.70 3.23 -8.56
CA ALA A 179 -22.00 2.04 -7.76
C ALA A 179 -20.70 1.26 -7.49
N ILE A 180 -20.47 0.94 -6.22
CA ILE A 180 -19.28 0.24 -5.74
C ILE A 180 -19.74 -1.08 -5.12
N PHE A 181 -19.22 -2.18 -5.63
CA PHE A 181 -19.53 -3.52 -5.16
C PHE A 181 -18.45 -4.00 -4.18
N GLY A 182 -18.87 -4.17 -2.92
CA GLY A 182 -18.02 -4.50 -1.80
C GLY A 182 -17.68 -3.29 -0.92
N ALA A 183 -18.02 -3.35 0.36
CA ALA A 183 -17.69 -2.36 1.39
C ALA A 183 -16.48 -2.79 2.24
N GLY A 184 -15.57 -3.58 1.67
CA GLY A 184 -14.27 -3.84 2.28
C GLY A 184 -13.39 -2.58 2.27
N PRO A 185 -12.16 -2.64 2.84
CA PRO A 185 -11.30 -1.45 2.94
C PRO A 185 -11.09 -0.70 1.62
N VAL A 186 -10.82 -1.42 0.52
CA VAL A 186 -10.66 -0.81 -0.81
C VAL A 186 -11.97 -0.20 -1.31
N GLY A 187 -13.11 -0.88 -1.13
CA GLY A 187 -14.41 -0.36 -1.54
C GLY A 187 -14.80 0.91 -0.78
N LEU A 188 -14.54 0.96 0.53
CA LEU A 188 -14.73 2.17 1.33
C LEU A 188 -13.83 3.31 0.86
N MET A 189 -12.56 3.03 0.54
CA MET A 189 -11.64 4.05 0.01
C MET A 189 -12.04 4.49 -1.41
N ALA A 190 -12.60 3.62 -2.23
CA ALA A 190 -13.16 4.00 -3.53
C ALA A 190 -14.40 4.90 -3.37
N ALA A 191 -15.28 4.60 -2.41
CA ALA A 191 -16.44 5.45 -2.09
C ALA A 191 -16.00 6.82 -1.56
N TYR A 192 -15.01 6.85 -0.68
CA TYR A 192 -14.45 8.11 -0.17
C TYR A 192 -13.75 8.91 -1.28
N SER A 193 -13.05 8.26 -2.18
CA SER A 193 -12.44 8.87 -3.38
C SER A 193 -13.50 9.47 -4.31
N ALA A 194 -14.61 8.76 -4.52
CA ALA A 194 -15.74 9.26 -5.30
C ALA A 194 -16.36 10.51 -4.66
N LYS A 195 -16.51 10.54 -3.33
CA LYS A 195 -16.94 11.72 -2.58
C LYS A 195 -15.99 12.91 -2.79
N ILE A 196 -14.67 12.70 -2.67
CA ILE A 196 -13.65 13.74 -2.92
C ILE A 196 -13.74 14.27 -4.35
N LYS A 197 -13.99 13.42 -5.34
CA LYS A 197 -14.16 13.80 -6.74
C LYS A 197 -15.47 14.49 -7.06
N GLY A 198 -16.39 14.56 -6.10
CA GLY A 198 -17.67 15.25 -6.26
C GLY A 198 -18.71 14.43 -6.99
N ALA A 199 -18.74 13.12 -6.82
CA ALA A 199 -19.87 12.30 -7.26
C ALA A 199 -21.16 12.81 -6.67
N ALA A 200 -22.25 12.83 -7.46
CA ALA A 200 -23.56 13.28 -7.00
C ALA A 200 -24.26 12.24 -6.13
N GLU A 201 -24.10 10.97 -6.49
CA GLU A 201 -24.69 9.84 -5.76
C GLU A 201 -23.67 8.70 -5.68
N ILE A 202 -23.47 8.15 -4.49
CA ILE A 202 -22.55 7.02 -4.25
C ILE A 202 -23.38 5.87 -3.68
N TYR A 203 -23.39 4.73 -4.36
CA TYR A 203 -24.05 3.53 -3.92
C TYR A 203 -23.01 2.48 -3.55
N VAL A 204 -23.11 1.91 -2.33
CA VAL A 204 -22.21 0.86 -1.88
C VAL A 204 -23.01 -0.40 -1.58
N VAL A 205 -22.64 -1.50 -2.22
CA VAL A 205 -23.33 -2.78 -2.17
C VAL A 205 -22.50 -3.79 -1.39
N ASP A 206 -23.00 -4.29 -0.27
CA ASP A 206 -22.38 -5.34 0.55
C ASP A 206 -23.46 -6.10 1.32
N GLN A 207 -23.10 -7.10 2.11
CA GLN A 207 -24.01 -7.83 3.00
C GLN A 207 -23.59 -7.73 4.48
N VAL A 208 -22.50 -7.03 4.78
CA VAL A 208 -21.98 -6.88 6.15
C VAL A 208 -22.48 -5.56 6.72
N PRO A 209 -23.43 -5.56 7.69
CA PRO A 209 -24.07 -4.33 8.19
C PRO A 209 -23.06 -3.29 8.66
N SER A 210 -22.08 -3.70 9.47
CA SER A 210 -21.08 -2.76 10.01
C SER A 210 -20.21 -2.08 8.94
N ARG A 211 -20.02 -2.69 7.78
CA ARG A 211 -19.30 -2.09 6.64
C ARG A 211 -20.18 -1.10 5.89
N LEU A 212 -21.46 -1.43 5.74
CA LEU A 212 -22.46 -0.54 5.15
C LEU A 212 -22.66 0.72 6.01
N GLU A 213 -22.70 0.58 7.34
CA GLU A 213 -22.72 1.72 8.27
C GLU A 213 -21.51 2.66 8.06
N LEU A 214 -20.30 2.11 7.90
CA LEU A 214 -19.09 2.90 7.62
C LEU A 214 -19.19 3.64 6.26
N ALA A 215 -19.80 3.04 5.24
CA ALA A 215 -20.00 3.69 3.96
C ALA A 215 -20.96 4.88 4.07
N GLU A 216 -22.03 4.77 4.84
CA GLU A 216 -22.96 5.88 5.12
C GLU A 216 -22.27 6.98 5.93
N GLU A 217 -21.59 6.60 7.03
CA GLU A 217 -20.98 7.56 7.97
C GLU A 217 -19.85 8.38 7.32
N HIS A 218 -18.97 7.73 6.56
CA HIS A 218 -17.75 8.38 6.07
C HIS A 218 -17.82 8.83 4.62
N CYS A 219 -18.61 8.15 3.79
CA CYS A 219 -18.63 8.40 2.36
C CYS A 219 -19.89 9.09 1.86
N ASP A 220 -20.88 9.38 2.74
CA ASP A 220 -22.21 9.85 2.37
C ASP A 220 -22.90 8.93 1.34
N ALA A 221 -22.64 7.64 1.42
CA ALA A 221 -23.10 6.66 0.46
C ALA A 221 -24.49 6.13 0.79
N HIS A 222 -25.22 5.71 -0.24
CA HIS A 222 -26.42 4.90 -0.10
C HIS A 222 -26.01 3.43 0.05
N ALA A 223 -26.19 2.87 1.25
CA ALA A 223 -25.91 1.48 1.52
C ALA A 223 -27.00 0.57 0.91
N ILE A 224 -26.57 -0.49 0.26
CA ILE A 224 -27.45 -1.51 -0.32
C ILE A 224 -27.02 -2.88 0.22
N ASP A 225 -27.87 -3.47 1.05
CA ASP A 225 -27.72 -4.86 1.47
C ASP A 225 -28.26 -5.78 0.39
N PHE A 226 -27.41 -6.58 -0.26
CA PHE A 226 -27.85 -7.49 -1.32
C PHE A 226 -28.36 -8.84 -0.79
N SER A 227 -28.37 -9.03 0.53
CA SER A 227 -28.96 -10.21 1.17
C SER A 227 -30.48 -10.10 1.37
N GLU A 228 -31.06 -8.90 1.17
CA GLU A 228 -32.50 -8.60 1.28
C GLU A 228 -33.26 -8.65 -0.09
#